data_3ef20639061b6fa720e1f675a7a33261
#
_entry.id   3ef20639061b6fa720e1f675a7a33261
#
_cell.length_a   1.000
_cell.length_b   1.000
_cell.length_c   1.000
_cell.angle_alpha   90.00
_cell.angle_beta   90.00
_cell.angle_gamma   90.00
#
_symmetry.space_group_name_H-M   'P 1'
#
loop_
_entity.id
_entity.type
_entity.pdbx_description
1 polymer ?
#
loop_
_entity_poly.entity_id
_entity_poly.type
_entity_poly.pdbx_seq_one_letter_code
_entity_poly.pdbx_strand_id
1 'polypeptide(L)' 'TIKAGEIAGRIWNALDEKGTLTGKELKKVCGRLTDKELYLGLGWLLREEKIETAEVEKDITARLK' A
#
# COMPACT_ATOMS: atom_id res chain seq x y z
N THR A 1 9.38 4.84 15.84
CA THR A 1 10.19 4.39 14.72
C THR A 1 9.30 3.77 13.64
N ILE A 2 9.42 4.24 12.42
CA ILE A 2 8.63 3.71 11.30
C ILE A 2 9.28 2.43 10.82
N LYS A 3 8.50 1.36 10.79
CA LYS A 3 8.98 0.06 10.32
C LYS A 3 8.38 -0.21 8.93
N ALA A 4 9.06 0.28 7.92
CA ALA A 4 8.59 0.20 6.53
C ALA A 4 8.28 -1.24 6.10
N GLY A 5 9.08 -2.21 6.51
CA GLY A 5 8.85 -3.60 6.19
C GLY A 5 7.55 -4.16 6.76
N GLU A 6 7.21 -3.77 7.99
CA GLU A 6 5.94 -4.19 8.61
C GLU A 6 4.76 -3.56 7.90
N ILE A 7 4.88 -2.28 7.58
CA ILE A 7 3.82 -1.57 6.84
C ILE A 7 3.63 -2.21 5.47
N ALA A 8 4.73 -2.48 4.78
CA ALA A 8 4.68 -3.15 3.48
C ALA A 8 4.00 -4.51 3.57
N GLY A 9 4.28 -5.28 4.62
CA GLY A 9 3.65 -6.57 4.85
C GLY A 9 2.15 -6.46 5.04
N ARG A 10 1.71 -5.46 5.79
CA ARG A 10 0.26 -5.22 6.00
C ARG A 10 -0.42 -4.85 4.69
N ILE A 11 0.22 -3.98 3.90
CA ILE A 11 -0.31 -3.57 2.60
C ILE A 11 -0.40 -4.78 1.68
N TRP A 12 0.66 -5.58 1.62
CA TRP A 12 0.70 -6.78 0.79
C TRP A 12 -0.45 -7.74 1.14
N ASN A 13 -0.63 -8.00 2.43
CA ASN A 13 -1.71 -8.88 2.90
C ASN A 13 -3.09 -8.33 2.52
N ALA A 14 -3.28 -7.02 2.64
CA ALA A 14 -4.54 -6.39 2.26
C ALA A 14 -4.83 -6.55 0.77
N LEU A 15 -3.81 -6.37 -0.06
CA LEU A 15 -3.96 -6.54 -1.50
C LEU A 15 -4.17 -8.00 -1.89
N ASP A 16 -3.51 -8.91 -1.21
CA ASP A 16 -3.69 -10.34 -1.44
C ASP A 16 -5.12 -10.79 -1.12
N GLU A 17 -5.67 -10.25 -0.06
CA GLU A 17 -7.03 -10.59 0.39
C GLU A 17 -8.12 -9.89 -0.43
N LYS A 18 -7.93 -8.62 -0.73
CA LYS A 18 -8.98 -7.78 -1.31
C LYS A 18 -8.78 -7.41 -2.78
N GLY A 19 -7.62 -7.66 -3.33
CA GLY A 19 -7.32 -7.29 -4.71
C GLY A 19 -6.86 -5.84 -4.81
N THR A 20 -7.30 -5.13 -5.85
CA THR A 20 -6.91 -3.74 -6.08
C THR A 20 -7.54 -2.81 -5.05
N LEU A 21 -6.73 -1.98 -4.41
CA LEU A 21 -7.21 -1.02 -3.41
C LEU A 21 -6.65 0.37 -3.73
N THR A 22 -7.45 1.39 -3.38
CA THR A 22 -6.98 2.78 -3.46
C THR A 22 -6.16 3.11 -2.22
N GLY A 23 -5.42 4.22 -2.26
CA GLY A 23 -4.67 4.70 -1.11
C GLY A 23 -5.56 4.91 0.11
N LYS A 24 -6.75 5.47 -0.08
CA LYS A 24 -7.73 5.66 1.00
C LYS A 24 -8.14 4.34 1.63
N GLU A 25 -8.44 3.36 0.78
CA GLU A 25 -8.83 2.04 1.25
C GLU A 25 -7.70 1.35 2.01
N LEU A 26 -6.49 1.48 1.52
CA LEU A 26 -5.30 0.92 2.19
C LEU A 26 -5.10 1.53 3.57
N LYS A 27 -5.25 2.84 3.69
CA LYS A 27 -5.12 3.50 5.00
C LYS A 27 -6.16 2.99 6.00
N LYS A 28 -7.36 2.71 5.54
CA LYS A 28 -8.43 2.15 6.37
C LYS A 28 -8.17 0.72 6.77
N VAL A 29 -7.86 -0.12 5.79
CA VAL A 29 -7.69 -1.56 5.99
C VAL A 29 -6.46 -1.87 6.82
N CYS A 30 -5.40 -1.10 6.65
CA CYS A 30 -4.15 -1.31 7.37
C CYS A 30 -4.08 -0.62 8.74
N GLY A 31 -5.22 -0.11 9.24
CA GLY A 31 -5.29 0.42 10.59
C GLY A 31 -4.75 1.83 10.75
N ARG A 32 -5.32 2.78 10.04
CA ARG A 32 -5.01 4.21 10.18
C ARG A 32 -3.56 4.59 9.87
N LEU A 33 -3.07 4.17 8.75
CA LEU A 33 -1.76 4.62 8.29
C LEU A 33 -1.81 6.11 7.98
N THR A 34 -0.72 6.80 8.29
CA THR A 34 -0.55 8.17 7.81
C THR A 34 -0.17 8.09 6.32
N ASP A 35 -0.28 9.22 5.60
CA ASP A 35 0.13 9.27 4.20
C ASP A 35 1.61 8.89 4.06
N LYS A 36 2.43 9.37 4.97
CA LYS A 36 3.86 9.06 5.00
C LYS A 36 4.11 7.55 5.13
N GLU A 37 3.42 6.92 6.06
CA GLU A 37 3.55 5.48 6.28
C GLU A 37 3.07 4.69 5.08
N LEU A 38 1.94 5.10 4.50
CA LEU A 38 1.39 4.46 3.31
C LEU A 38 2.40 4.50 2.17
N TYR A 39 2.94 5.68 1.87
CA TYR A 39 3.88 5.82 0.76
C TYR A 39 5.20 5.10 1.02
N LEU A 40 5.65 5.04 2.27
CA LEU A 40 6.82 4.25 2.61
C LEU A 40 6.62 2.77 2.33
N GLY A 41 5.47 2.24 2.73
CA GLY A 41 5.13 0.84 2.47
C GLY A 41 4.97 0.53 0.99
N LEU A 42 4.27 1.40 0.27
CA LEU A 42 4.09 1.25 -1.18
C LEU A 42 5.44 1.33 -1.91
N GLY A 43 6.29 2.27 -1.51
CA GLY A 43 7.63 2.40 -2.10
C GLY A 43 8.46 1.16 -1.87
N TRP A 44 8.38 0.58 -0.68
CA TRP A 44 9.07 -0.65 -0.35
C TRP A 44 8.64 -1.79 -1.29
N LEU A 45 7.32 -1.95 -1.45
CA LEU A 45 6.78 -3.01 -2.32
C LEU A 45 7.08 -2.77 -3.79
N LEU A 46 7.07 -1.52 -4.23
CA LEU A 46 7.45 -1.17 -5.61
C LEU A 46 8.92 -1.51 -5.87
N ARG A 47 9.79 -1.20 -4.92
CA ARG A 47 11.20 -1.53 -5.01
C ARG A 47 11.43 -3.03 -5.13
N GLU A 48 10.61 -3.81 -4.43
CA GLU A 48 10.69 -5.27 -4.48
C GLU A 48 9.94 -5.87 -5.67
N GLU A 49 9.34 -5.03 -6.48
CA GLU A 49 8.57 -5.42 -7.66
C GLU A 49 7.40 -6.37 -7.34
N LYS A 50 6.78 -6.17 -6.19
CA LYS A 50 5.67 -7.01 -5.74
C LYS A 50 4.30 -6.46 -6.05
N ILE A 51 4.23 -5.17 -6.35
CA ILE A 51 2.96 -4.50 -6.66
C ILE A 51 3.09 -3.63 -7.90
N GLU A 52 1.93 -3.28 -8.46
CA GLU A 52 1.82 -2.26 -9.48
C GLU A 52 0.93 -1.16 -8.94
N THR A 53 1.23 0.08 -9.28
CA THR A 53 0.41 1.22 -8.90
C THR A 53 -0.02 1.98 -10.14
N ALA A 54 -1.16 2.67 -10.03
CA ALA A 54 -1.66 3.53 -11.09
C ALA A 54 -2.27 4.77 -10.44
N GLU A 55 -2.08 5.92 -11.08
CA GLU A 55 -2.70 7.16 -10.60
C GLU A 55 -4.14 7.21 -11.08
N VAL A 56 -5.02 7.59 -10.16
CA VAL A 56 -6.41 7.89 -10.48
C VAL A 56 -6.70 9.28 -9.94
N GLU A 57 -7.86 9.83 -10.23
CA GLU A 57 -8.21 11.18 -9.77
C GLU A 57 -7.96 11.36 -8.29
N LYS A 58 -6.96 12.17 -7.93
CA LYS A 58 -6.59 12.54 -6.56
C LYS A 58 -6.21 11.38 -5.63
N ASP A 59 -5.88 10.22 -6.20
CA ASP A 59 -5.48 9.07 -5.40
C ASP A 59 -4.62 8.14 -6.26
N ILE A 60 -4.24 7.03 -5.69
CA ILE A 60 -3.55 5.97 -6.42
C ILE A 60 -4.24 4.65 -6.14
N THR A 61 -4.10 3.71 -7.04
CA THR A 61 -4.51 2.33 -6.80
C THR A 61 -3.27 1.45 -6.73
N ALA A 62 -3.36 0.39 -5.98
CA ALA A 62 -2.28 -0.59 -5.86
C ALA A 62 -2.85 -1.99 -6.01
N ARG A 63 -2.09 -2.86 -6.63
CA ARG A 63 -2.47 -4.27 -6.78
C ARG A 63 -1.21 -5.13 -6.79
N LEU A 64 -1.36 -6.39 -6.47
CA LEU A 64 -0.24 -7.32 -6.57
C LEU A 64 0.10 -7.59 -8.03
N LYS A 65 1.38 -7.75 -8.29
CA LYS A 65 1.86 -8.12 -9.62
C LYS A 65 1.49 -9.54 -10.00
#